data_cd60fa91a15aa8c32ae92b471fdb0eeb
#
_entry.id   cd60fa91a15aa8c32ae92b471fdb0eeb
#
_cell.length_a   1.000
_cell.length_b   1.000
_cell.length_c   1.000
_cell.angle_alpha   90.00
_cell.angle_beta   90.00
_cell.angle_gamma   90.00
#
_symmetry.space_group_name_H-M   'P 1'
#
loop_
_entity.id
_entity.type
_entity.pdbx_description
1 polymer ?
#
loop_
_entity_poly.entity_id
_entity_poly.type
_entity_poly.pdbx_seq_one_letter_code
_entity_poly.pdbx_strand_id
1 'polypeptide(L)'
;MLGRTVALPQDICCEIIAEVRLRVPDGDALFKSMALSYPTIIPGLRSPFDQVKGLVYFGRMLDKIRLAAAGKLPPAWEAARGTKMETSFDRRCCRFLKVDYAALEKETLKGGSDESLLAWAFANGQQRTDEEIEIWNAFMTKRGWRDVGTQRLNERLAEIGLPPGTVQTMFEFIDLDEGRGKPEAR
;
A
#
# COMPACT_ATOMS: atom_id res chain seq x y z
N MET A 1 -57.53 23.04 33.70
CA MET A 1 -57.17 21.67 34.09
C MET A 1 -55.65 21.54 33.99
N LEU A 2 -54.97 21.49 35.15
CA LEU A 2 -53.52 21.52 35.28
C LEU A 2 -52.97 20.10 35.15
N GLY A 3 -52.13 19.88 34.13
CA GLY A 3 -51.38 18.64 33.95
C GLY A 3 -50.10 18.65 34.78
N ARG A 4 -50.01 17.73 35.74
CA ARG A 4 -48.79 17.55 36.59
C ARG A 4 -47.68 16.91 35.80
N THR A 5 -46.57 17.61 35.69
CA THR A 5 -45.25 17.06 35.27
C THR A 5 -44.70 16.26 36.45
N VAL A 6 -44.50 14.95 36.25
CA VAL A 6 -43.84 14.08 37.23
C VAL A 6 -42.34 14.10 36.88
N ALA A 7 -41.55 14.68 37.76
CA ALA A 7 -40.10 14.61 37.72
C ALA A 7 -39.62 13.23 38.19
N LEU A 8 -38.82 12.54 37.39
CA LEU A 8 -38.14 11.28 37.77
C LEU A 8 -36.94 11.61 38.67
N PRO A 9 -36.66 10.79 39.69
CA PRO A 9 -35.53 11.01 40.59
C PRO A 9 -34.19 10.82 39.85
N GLN A 10 -33.24 11.71 40.13
CA GLN A 10 -31.89 11.75 39.56
C GLN A 10 -30.95 10.62 40.05
N ASP A 11 -31.37 9.78 40.97
CA ASP A 11 -30.51 8.81 41.64
C ASP A 11 -30.40 7.44 40.93
N ILE A 12 -31.16 7.19 39.87
CA ILE A 12 -31.13 5.89 39.17
C ILE A 12 -30.07 5.86 38.05
N CYS A 13 -29.52 7.01 37.64
CA CYS A 13 -28.56 7.11 36.56
C CYS A 13 -27.11 6.72 36.93
N CYS A 14 -26.76 6.70 38.24
CA CYS A 14 -25.39 6.40 38.67
C CYS A 14 -25.10 4.90 38.89
N GLU A 15 -26.11 4.07 39.16
CA GLU A 15 -25.86 2.65 39.41
C GLU A 15 -25.78 1.78 38.17
N ILE A 16 -26.40 2.17 37.04
CA ILE A 16 -26.35 1.39 35.79
C ILE A 16 -25.03 1.57 35.05
N ILE A 17 -24.28 2.66 35.32
CA ILE A 17 -22.98 2.90 34.65
C ILE A 17 -21.82 2.12 35.29
N ALA A 18 -21.99 1.64 36.52
CA ALA A 18 -20.94 0.94 37.26
C ALA A 18 -20.84 -0.57 36.93
N GLU A 19 -21.87 -1.19 36.39
CA GLU A 19 -21.90 -2.63 36.18
C GLU A 19 -21.66 -3.10 34.73
N VAL A 20 -21.63 -2.18 33.75
CA VAL A 20 -21.27 -2.47 32.35
C VAL A 20 -19.76 -2.28 32.06
N ARG A 21 -18.93 -2.12 33.10
CA ARG A 21 -17.46 -2.29 32.99
C ARG A 21 -17.03 -3.77 33.01
N LEU A 22 -17.84 -4.64 32.44
CA LEU A 22 -17.48 -6.01 32.20
C LEU A 22 -16.69 -6.13 30.91
N ARG A 23 -15.35 -6.22 31.06
CA ARG A 23 -14.44 -6.94 30.17
C ARG A 23 -14.63 -6.67 28.68
N VAL A 24 -14.36 -5.45 28.25
CA VAL A 24 -13.76 -5.27 26.93
C VAL A 24 -12.32 -5.79 27.10
N PRO A 25 -11.91 -6.91 26.52
CA PRO A 25 -10.49 -7.26 26.48
C PRO A 25 -9.79 -6.09 25.81
N ASP A 26 -8.67 -5.64 26.40
CA ASP A 26 -7.90 -4.49 25.98
C ASP A 26 -7.90 -4.38 24.46
N GLY A 27 -8.63 -3.41 23.90
CA GLY A 27 -8.67 -3.13 22.46
C GLY A 27 -7.27 -2.86 21.90
N ASP A 28 -6.36 -2.42 22.76
CA ASP A 28 -4.94 -2.26 22.49
C ASP A 28 -4.21 -3.58 22.23
N ALA A 29 -4.63 -4.69 22.82
CA ALA A 29 -4.00 -5.99 22.59
C ALA A 29 -4.41 -6.60 21.25
N LEU A 30 -5.65 -6.37 20.79
CA LEU A 30 -6.11 -6.83 19.48
C LEU A 30 -5.53 -5.97 18.34
N PHE A 31 -5.40 -4.64 18.56
CA PHE A 31 -4.73 -3.74 17.64
C PHE A 31 -3.22 -3.99 17.56
N LYS A 32 -2.55 -4.31 18.68
CA LYS A 32 -1.14 -4.72 18.71
C LYS A 32 -0.90 -6.07 18.03
N SER A 33 -1.87 -6.97 18.00
CA SER A 33 -1.75 -8.28 17.33
C SER A 33 -1.89 -8.20 15.81
N MET A 34 -2.39 -7.09 15.25
CA MET A 34 -2.47 -6.84 13.80
C MET A 34 -1.41 -5.85 13.29
N ALA A 35 -0.56 -5.30 14.15
CA ALA A 35 0.58 -4.53 13.70
C ALA A 35 1.55 -5.49 13.01
N LEU A 36 1.57 -5.45 11.68
CA LEU A 36 2.64 -6.04 10.88
C LEU A 36 3.97 -5.61 11.50
N SER A 37 4.78 -6.57 11.91
CA SER A 37 6.07 -6.27 12.54
C SER A 37 6.92 -5.50 11.53
N TYR A 38 7.19 -4.24 11.80
CA TYR A 38 8.13 -3.43 11.03
C TYR A 38 9.58 -3.81 11.40
N PRO A 39 10.48 -3.99 10.43
CA PRO A 39 10.24 -4.04 8.98
C PRO A 39 9.60 -5.36 8.50
N THR A 40 8.80 -5.30 7.46
CA THR A 40 8.17 -6.48 6.84
C THR A 40 8.97 -6.93 5.61
N ILE A 41 9.96 -7.78 5.82
CA ILE A 41 10.81 -8.29 4.74
C ILE A 41 10.08 -9.39 3.97
N ILE A 42 9.92 -9.22 2.65
CA ILE A 42 9.31 -10.21 1.76
C ILE A 42 10.37 -10.72 0.79
N PRO A 43 10.88 -11.95 0.98
CA PRO A 43 11.86 -12.52 0.07
C PRO A 43 11.35 -12.58 -1.37
N GLY A 44 12.15 -12.08 -2.31
CA GLY A 44 11.81 -12.06 -3.73
C GLY A 44 10.95 -10.87 -4.18
N LEU A 45 10.61 -9.94 -3.30
CA LEU A 45 9.96 -8.68 -3.65
C LEU A 45 11.02 -7.58 -3.74
N ARG A 46 11.27 -7.09 -4.93
CA ARG A 46 12.29 -6.04 -5.20
C ARG A 46 11.82 -4.65 -4.79
N SER A 47 12.78 -3.72 -4.71
CA SER A 47 12.54 -2.30 -4.50
C SER A 47 11.63 -1.71 -5.59
N PRO A 48 10.75 -0.75 -5.25
CA PRO A 48 9.98 -0.01 -6.26
C PRO A 48 10.86 0.85 -7.18
N PHE A 49 12.11 1.15 -6.78
CA PHE A 49 13.07 1.88 -7.60
C PHE A 49 13.74 1.01 -8.66
N ASP A 50 13.70 -0.33 -8.52
CA ASP A 50 14.30 -1.22 -9.50
C ASP A 50 13.62 -1.10 -10.86
N GLN A 51 14.45 -1.07 -11.91
CA GLN A 51 14.00 -0.79 -13.26
C GLN A 51 14.03 -2.06 -14.15
N VAL A 52 13.06 -2.12 -15.04
CA VAL A 52 13.08 -3.05 -16.19
C VAL A 52 13.14 -2.20 -17.44
N LYS A 53 14.25 -2.28 -18.20
CA LYS A 53 14.48 -1.44 -19.39
C LYS A 53 14.23 0.06 -19.13
N GLY A 54 14.70 0.56 -17.99
CA GLY A 54 14.53 1.96 -17.60
C GLY A 54 13.19 2.30 -16.93
N LEU A 55 12.21 1.41 -16.89
CA LEU A 55 10.91 1.64 -16.27
C LEU A 55 10.89 1.19 -14.80
N VAL A 56 10.71 2.12 -13.86
CA VAL A 56 10.57 1.81 -12.42
C VAL A 56 9.25 1.11 -12.12
N TYR A 57 9.21 0.36 -11.02
CA TYR A 57 8.04 -0.29 -10.45
C TYR A 57 7.49 -1.50 -11.22
N PHE A 58 7.67 -1.60 -12.53
CA PHE A 58 7.12 -2.68 -13.34
C PHE A 58 7.56 -4.06 -12.84
N GLY A 59 8.87 -4.22 -12.61
CA GLY A 59 9.41 -5.48 -12.09
C GLY A 59 8.84 -5.88 -10.74
N ARG A 60 8.67 -4.92 -9.82
CA ARG A 60 8.01 -5.15 -8.52
C ARG A 60 6.55 -5.63 -8.69
N MET A 61 5.82 -5.08 -9.65
CA MET A 61 4.46 -5.55 -9.95
C MET A 61 4.46 -7.00 -10.40
N LEU A 62 5.42 -7.40 -11.25
CA LEU A 62 5.59 -8.79 -11.67
C LEU A 62 5.95 -9.72 -10.50
N ASP A 63 6.84 -9.27 -9.57
CA ASP A 63 7.18 -10.04 -8.38
C ASP A 63 5.96 -10.29 -7.50
N LYS A 64 5.11 -9.29 -7.30
CA LYS A 64 3.86 -9.48 -6.55
C LYS A 64 2.94 -10.51 -7.19
N ILE A 65 2.84 -10.53 -8.51
CA ILE A 65 2.06 -11.54 -9.23
C ILE A 65 2.63 -12.94 -8.97
N ARG A 66 3.95 -13.11 -9.13
CA ARG A 66 4.63 -14.40 -8.93
C ARG A 66 4.54 -14.89 -7.48
N LEU A 67 4.75 -13.98 -6.52
CA LEU A 67 4.66 -14.29 -5.09
C LEU A 67 3.24 -14.66 -4.67
N ALA A 68 2.22 -13.97 -5.19
CA ALA A 68 0.82 -14.29 -4.95
C ALA A 68 0.46 -15.68 -5.48
N ALA A 69 0.85 -16.00 -6.70
CA ALA A 69 0.63 -17.32 -7.30
C ALA A 69 1.35 -18.46 -6.53
N ALA A 70 2.49 -18.13 -5.90
CA ALA A 70 3.23 -19.06 -5.03
C ALA A 70 2.71 -19.12 -3.59
N GLY A 71 1.66 -18.38 -3.23
CA GLY A 71 1.14 -18.28 -1.86
C GLY A 71 2.12 -17.61 -0.87
N LYS A 72 3.06 -16.81 -1.37
CA LYS A 72 4.12 -16.17 -0.57
C LYS A 72 3.91 -14.67 -0.34
N LEU A 73 2.87 -14.09 -0.92
CA LEU A 73 2.55 -12.68 -0.73
C LEU A 73 1.67 -12.52 0.53
N PRO A 74 2.07 -11.71 1.52
CA PRO A 74 1.28 -11.49 2.72
C PRO A 74 -0.09 -10.86 2.42
N PRO A 75 -1.15 -11.11 3.24
CA PRO A 75 -2.51 -10.64 2.97
C PRO A 75 -2.64 -9.14 2.74
N ALA A 76 -1.85 -8.31 3.44
CA ALA A 76 -1.87 -6.86 3.27
C ALA A 76 -1.38 -6.43 1.88
N TRP A 77 -0.36 -7.10 1.33
CA TRP A 77 0.12 -6.87 -0.03
C TRP A 77 -0.82 -7.44 -1.08
N GLU A 78 -1.46 -8.59 -0.79
CA GLU A 78 -2.49 -9.15 -1.67
C GLU A 78 -3.70 -8.20 -1.80
N ALA A 79 -4.10 -7.54 -0.72
CA ALA A 79 -5.16 -6.53 -0.76
C ALA A 79 -4.80 -5.30 -1.62
N ALA A 80 -3.49 -4.93 -1.65
CA ALA A 80 -2.98 -3.80 -2.43
C ALA A 80 -2.55 -4.17 -3.86
N ARG A 81 -2.61 -5.46 -4.23
CA ARG A 81 -2.18 -5.97 -5.53
C ARG A 81 -3.20 -5.64 -6.63
N GLY A 82 -2.68 -5.31 -7.80
CA GLY A 82 -3.49 -5.11 -9.00
C GLY A 82 -4.33 -3.83 -8.95
N THR A 83 -5.50 -3.90 -9.55
CA THR A 83 -6.38 -2.75 -9.75
C THR A 83 -7.50 -2.62 -8.71
N LYS A 84 -7.47 -3.42 -7.64
CA LYS A 84 -8.49 -3.42 -6.57
C LYS A 84 -8.61 -2.04 -5.89
N MET A 85 -7.47 -1.38 -5.64
CA MET A 85 -7.44 -0.04 -5.06
C MET A 85 -7.22 1.02 -6.15
N GLU A 86 -8.04 2.08 -6.13
CA GLU A 86 -7.95 3.18 -7.10
C GLU A 86 -6.58 3.87 -7.12
N THR A 87 -5.95 3.98 -5.96
CA THR A 87 -4.68 4.67 -5.76
C THR A 87 -3.46 3.74 -5.82
N SER A 88 -3.64 2.42 -6.07
CA SER A 88 -2.52 1.48 -6.10
C SER A 88 -1.51 1.81 -7.21
N PHE A 89 -0.24 1.57 -6.93
CA PHE A 89 0.81 1.75 -7.92
C PHE A 89 0.68 0.74 -9.08
N ASP A 90 0.17 -0.47 -8.83
CA ASP A 90 -0.12 -1.45 -9.88
C ASP A 90 -1.12 -0.90 -10.89
N ARG A 91 -2.23 -0.32 -10.41
CA ARG A 91 -3.25 0.30 -11.26
C ARG A 91 -2.68 1.46 -12.07
N ARG A 92 -1.83 2.28 -11.44
CA ARG A 92 -1.15 3.39 -12.14
C ARG A 92 -0.22 2.87 -13.23
N CYS A 93 0.54 1.82 -12.95
CA CYS A 93 1.43 1.18 -13.91
C CYS A 93 0.65 0.60 -15.11
N CYS A 94 -0.44 -0.12 -14.84
CA CYS A 94 -1.31 -0.65 -15.91
C CYS A 94 -1.95 0.47 -16.74
N ARG A 95 -2.39 1.57 -16.12
CA ARG A 95 -2.92 2.74 -16.84
C ARG A 95 -1.85 3.42 -17.69
N PHE A 96 -0.65 3.55 -17.16
CA PHE A 96 0.47 4.10 -17.93
C PHE A 96 0.78 3.23 -19.15
N LEU A 97 0.87 1.94 -18.99
CA LEU A 97 1.13 1.00 -20.09
C LEU A 97 -0.10 0.73 -20.96
N LYS A 98 -1.30 1.15 -20.56
CA LYS A 98 -2.59 0.83 -21.17
C LYS A 98 -2.82 -0.67 -21.35
N VAL A 99 -2.38 -1.46 -20.36
CA VAL A 99 -2.52 -2.92 -20.34
C VAL A 99 -3.54 -3.33 -19.29
N ASP A 100 -4.32 -4.35 -19.59
CA ASP A 100 -5.20 -4.99 -18.60
C ASP A 100 -4.37 -5.77 -17.58
N TYR A 101 -4.66 -5.59 -16.29
CA TYR A 101 -3.89 -6.25 -15.22
C TYR A 101 -4.06 -7.77 -15.26
N ALA A 102 -5.27 -8.27 -15.48
CA ALA A 102 -5.53 -9.71 -15.50
C ALA A 102 -4.86 -10.38 -16.69
N ALA A 103 -4.80 -9.70 -17.84
CA ALA A 103 -4.05 -10.17 -19.00
C ALA A 103 -2.54 -10.20 -18.74
N LEU A 104 -1.99 -9.17 -18.09
CA LEU A 104 -0.57 -9.13 -17.68
C LEU A 104 -0.25 -10.21 -16.64
N GLU A 105 -1.13 -10.42 -15.65
CA GLU A 105 -1.00 -11.48 -14.66
C GLU A 105 -0.94 -12.86 -15.34
N LYS A 106 -1.89 -13.15 -16.22
CA LYS A 106 -1.92 -14.39 -16.99
C LYS A 106 -0.64 -14.60 -17.80
N GLU A 107 -0.12 -13.55 -18.44
CA GLU A 107 1.12 -13.64 -19.23
C GLU A 107 2.32 -13.86 -18.32
N THR A 108 2.42 -13.13 -17.22
CA THR A 108 3.50 -13.27 -16.22
C THR A 108 3.61 -14.71 -15.68
N LEU A 109 2.47 -15.36 -15.47
CA LEU A 109 2.41 -16.73 -14.93
C LEU A 109 2.76 -17.81 -15.97
N LYS A 110 2.83 -17.49 -17.25
CA LYS A 110 3.41 -18.38 -18.25
C LYS A 110 4.93 -18.49 -18.16
N GLY A 111 5.57 -17.52 -17.48
CA GLY A 111 7.02 -17.42 -17.37
C GLY A 111 7.61 -16.38 -18.31
N GLY A 112 8.95 -16.39 -18.43
CA GLY A 112 9.71 -15.44 -19.23
C GLY A 112 10.46 -14.39 -18.41
N SER A 113 11.36 -13.65 -19.06
CA SER A 113 12.11 -12.58 -18.42
C SER A 113 11.25 -11.33 -18.25
N ASP A 114 11.64 -10.45 -17.32
CA ASP A 114 10.93 -9.19 -17.08
C ASP A 114 10.94 -8.30 -18.33
N GLU A 115 12.02 -8.32 -19.11
CA GLU A 115 12.14 -7.60 -20.37
C GLU A 115 11.17 -8.12 -21.43
N SER A 116 10.97 -9.45 -21.51
CA SER A 116 10.02 -10.04 -22.43
C SER A 116 8.58 -9.70 -22.05
N LEU A 117 8.28 -9.66 -20.75
CA LEU A 117 6.97 -9.25 -20.22
C LEU A 117 6.70 -7.76 -20.44
N LEU A 118 7.73 -6.90 -20.34
CA LEU A 118 7.58 -5.48 -20.68
C LEU A 118 7.34 -5.30 -22.19
N ALA A 119 8.08 -6.04 -23.04
CA ALA A 119 7.84 -6.02 -24.48
C ALA A 119 6.41 -6.49 -24.83
N TRP A 120 5.93 -7.54 -24.17
CA TRP A 120 4.55 -7.98 -24.29
C TRP A 120 3.55 -6.89 -23.86
N ALA A 121 3.80 -6.22 -22.73
CA ALA A 121 2.94 -5.15 -22.22
C ALA A 121 2.89 -3.95 -23.20
N PHE A 122 3.99 -3.60 -23.83
CA PHE A 122 4.02 -2.58 -24.87
C PHE A 122 3.23 -3.00 -26.12
N ALA A 123 3.36 -4.26 -26.54
CA ALA A 123 2.67 -4.78 -27.72
C ALA A 123 1.15 -4.91 -27.53
N ASN A 124 0.69 -5.21 -26.31
CA ASN A 124 -0.73 -5.41 -26.00
C ASN A 124 -1.40 -4.18 -25.33
N GLY A 125 -0.63 -3.15 -25.05
CA GLY A 125 -1.08 -1.88 -24.50
C GLY A 125 -0.60 -0.71 -25.36
N GLN A 126 0.35 0.05 -24.81
CA GLN A 126 0.94 1.18 -25.53
C GLN A 126 2.44 1.21 -25.33
N GLN A 127 3.19 1.21 -26.44
CA GLN A 127 4.61 1.55 -26.44
C GLN A 127 4.80 2.96 -25.91
N ARG A 128 5.79 3.14 -25.00
CA ARG A 128 6.15 4.43 -24.43
C ARG A 128 7.48 4.92 -24.99
N THR A 129 7.57 6.22 -25.20
CA THR A 129 8.83 6.88 -25.56
C THR A 129 9.74 6.99 -24.34
N ASP A 130 11.03 7.23 -24.58
CA ASP A 130 12.01 7.45 -23.49
C ASP A 130 11.61 8.64 -22.59
N GLU A 131 11.09 9.73 -23.20
CA GLU A 131 10.60 10.89 -22.48
C GLU A 131 9.37 10.55 -21.60
N GLU A 132 8.40 9.78 -22.10
CA GLU A 132 7.25 9.33 -21.32
C GLU A 132 7.69 8.45 -20.14
N ILE A 133 8.72 7.60 -20.34
CA ILE A 133 9.31 6.78 -19.28
C ILE A 133 10.02 7.66 -18.24
N GLU A 134 10.76 8.68 -18.65
CA GLU A 134 11.39 9.65 -17.75
C GLU A 134 10.35 10.38 -16.91
N ILE A 135 9.28 10.89 -17.52
CA ILE A 135 8.16 11.55 -16.83
C ILE A 135 7.50 10.59 -15.81
N TRP A 136 7.24 9.35 -16.23
CA TRP A 136 6.70 8.33 -15.35
C TRP A 136 7.61 8.06 -14.15
N ASN A 137 8.89 7.86 -14.38
CA ASN A 137 9.87 7.60 -13.33
C ASN A 137 9.94 8.78 -12.34
N ALA A 138 9.99 10.01 -12.86
CA ALA A 138 10.00 11.22 -12.03
C ALA A 138 8.73 11.36 -11.18
N PHE A 139 7.56 11.07 -11.75
CA PHE A 139 6.29 11.05 -11.02
C PHE A 139 6.26 9.99 -9.92
N MET A 140 6.65 8.76 -10.25
CA MET A 140 6.56 7.62 -9.34
C MET A 140 7.54 7.74 -8.17
N THR A 141 8.78 8.12 -8.45
CA THR A 141 9.84 8.21 -7.44
C THR A 141 9.63 9.39 -6.48
N LYS A 142 8.93 10.44 -6.93
CA LYS A 142 8.64 11.63 -6.10
C LYS A 142 7.26 11.61 -5.45
N ARG A 143 6.45 10.59 -5.71
CA ARG A 143 5.10 10.49 -5.13
C ARG A 143 5.14 10.51 -3.61
N GLY A 144 4.39 11.43 -2.99
CA GLY A 144 4.40 11.69 -1.54
C GLY A 144 5.18 12.95 -1.16
N TRP A 145 6.08 13.44 -2.02
CA TRP A 145 6.84 14.65 -1.78
C TRP A 145 6.08 15.89 -2.27
N ARG A 146 5.54 16.67 -1.31
CA ARG A 146 4.80 17.92 -1.55
C ARG A 146 3.68 17.79 -2.60
N ASP A 147 2.99 16.65 -2.57
CA ASP A 147 1.86 16.36 -3.44
C ASP A 147 0.66 15.82 -2.66
N VAL A 148 -0.43 15.45 -3.35
CA VAL A 148 -1.63 14.89 -2.71
C VAL A 148 -1.40 13.55 -2.00
N GLY A 149 -0.24 12.93 -2.15
CA GLY A 149 0.16 11.71 -1.44
C GLY A 149 0.86 11.97 -0.11
N THR A 150 1.25 13.23 0.18
CA THR A 150 2.02 13.58 1.40
C THR A 150 1.27 13.20 2.68
N GLN A 151 -0.02 13.48 2.75
CA GLN A 151 -0.84 13.10 3.90
C GLN A 151 -0.81 11.58 4.11
N ARG A 152 -1.04 10.82 3.04
CA ARG A 152 -1.04 9.36 3.13
C ARG A 152 0.34 8.79 3.52
N LEU A 153 1.43 9.40 3.05
CA LEU A 153 2.78 9.04 3.48
C LEU A 153 2.96 9.22 5.00
N ASN A 154 2.52 10.36 5.53
CA ASN A 154 2.61 10.63 6.98
C ASN A 154 1.74 9.65 7.81
N GLU A 155 0.55 9.30 7.33
CA GLU A 155 -0.29 8.28 7.95
C GLU A 155 0.42 6.92 7.99
N ARG A 156 1.04 6.51 6.88
CA ARG A 156 1.80 5.25 6.80
C ARG A 156 3.02 5.23 7.73
N LEU A 157 3.74 6.35 7.85
CA LEU A 157 4.82 6.49 8.81
C LEU A 157 4.33 6.33 10.25
N ALA A 158 3.21 6.97 10.58
CA ALA A 158 2.59 6.86 11.91
C ALA A 158 2.15 5.42 12.23
N GLU A 159 1.62 4.67 11.25
CA GLU A 159 1.23 3.26 11.41
C GLU A 159 2.39 2.37 11.86
N ILE A 160 3.63 2.71 11.49
CA ILE A 160 4.86 1.99 11.91
C ILE A 160 5.66 2.73 13.01
N GLY A 161 5.04 3.73 13.66
CA GLY A 161 5.62 4.45 14.80
C GLY A 161 6.72 5.45 14.43
N LEU A 162 6.81 5.90 13.19
CA LEU A 162 7.82 6.85 12.73
C LEU A 162 7.22 8.26 12.52
N PRO A 163 8.00 9.33 12.82
CA PRO A 163 7.54 10.69 12.65
C PRO A 163 7.43 11.09 11.17
N PRO A 164 6.54 12.08 10.83
CA PRO A 164 6.52 12.69 9.52
C PRO A 164 7.91 13.20 9.10
N GLY A 165 8.27 13.04 7.84
CA GLY A 165 9.57 13.48 7.31
C GLY A 165 10.72 12.48 7.52
N THR A 166 10.50 11.32 8.14
CA THR A 166 11.50 10.23 8.21
C THR A 166 11.97 9.85 6.81
N VAL A 167 11.04 9.78 5.86
CA VAL A 167 11.30 9.69 4.41
C VAL A 167 10.42 10.72 3.70
N GLN A 168 10.74 11.03 2.45
CA GLN A 168 10.04 12.06 1.68
C GLN A 168 9.06 11.50 0.66
N THR A 169 9.24 10.24 0.23
CA THR A 169 8.44 9.65 -0.84
C THR A 169 7.85 8.29 -0.46
N MET A 170 6.80 7.88 -1.16
CA MET A 170 6.17 6.57 -0.97
C MET A 170 7.11 5.41 -1.35
N PHE A 171 8.00 5.60 -2.31
CA PHE A 171 8.99 4.59 -2.68
C PHE A 171 10.03 4.40 -1.58
N GLU A 172 10.52 5.51 -0.99
CA GLU A 172 11.41 5.45 0.18
C GLU A 172 10.71 4.79 1.38
N PHE A 173 9.42 5.10 1.59
CA PHE A 173 8.64 4.45 2.63
C PHE A 173 8.55 2.94 2.41
N ILE A 174 8.26 2.50 1.19
CA ILE A 174 8.17 1.08 0.86
C ILE A 174 9.51 0.38 1.13
N ASP A 175 10.64 0.97 0.74
CA ASP A 175 11.94 0.39 0.99
C ASP A 175 12.28 0.36 2.49
N LEU A 176 11.91 1.40 3.22
CA LEU A 176 12.07 1.45 4.67
C LEU A 176 11.21 0.37 5.35
N ASP A 177 9.92 0.28 5.02
CA ASP A 177 8.97 -0.69 5.57
C ASP A 177 9.39 -2.15 5.29
N GLU A 178 10.07 -2.38 4.18
CA GLU A 178 10.57 -3.70 3.78
C GLU A 178 12.06 -3.93 4.12
N GLY A 179 12.63 -3.11 5.01
CA GLY A 179 13.97 -3.33 5.57
C GLY A 179 15.14 -3.05 4.63
N ARG A 180 14.91 -2.33 3.52
CA ARG A 180 15.98 -1.96 2.58
C ARG A 180 16.74 -0.68 2.97
N GLY A 181 16.36 -0.03 4.08
CA GLY A 181 16.97 1.21 4.54
C GLY A 181 16.57 2.43 3.72
N LYS A 182 17.13 3.60 4.08
CA LYS A 182 16.98 4.80 3.25
C LYS A 182 17.81 4.61 1.98
N PRO A 183 17.25 4.91 0.78
CA PRO A 183 18.07 4.98 -0.41
C PRO A 183 19.20 6.00 -0.14
N GLU A 184 20.45 5.60 -0.34
CA GLU A 184 21.54 6.57 -0.39
C GLU A 184 21.19 7.59 -1.48
N ALA A 185 21.43 8.88 -1.20
CA ALA A 185 21.19 9.95 -2.16
C ALA A 185 21.92 9.63 -3.47
N ARG A 186 21.18 9.23 -4.47
CA ARG A 186 21.66 8.93 -5.83
C ARG A 186 21.62 10.20 -6.68
#